data_434abf6a1e2dbd7028cc639618bd2915
#
_entry.id   434abf6a1e2dbd7028cc639618bd2915
#
_cell.length_a   1.000
_cell.length_b   1.000
_cell.length_c   1.000
_cell.angle_alpha   90.00
_cell.angle_beta   90.00
_cell.angle_gamma   90.00
#
_symmetry.space_group_name_H-M   'P 1'
#
loop_
_entity.id
_entity.type
_entity.pdbx_description
1 polymer ?
#
loop_
_entity_poly.entity_id
_entity_poly.type
_entity_poly.pdbx_seq_one_letter_code
_entity_poly.pdbx_strand_id
1 'polypeptide(L)'
;GISYLIFIKRIIDILRTYPKNYFLIKSKNKFILSSYGVDASKIFATQLDKLFIMPLLGMELLGNYYLGVQILAIGIALPGTVFQYLVPKESSGEQVKKLKIINVLFSSLLVGLGVLLIPIIFPIAFPNYIESVTMIQIMIIALIPATINLMFSSRFYAIEKSNLIFIGSGISILIQIPLLIILGTMWQGIGLAIALVLAYSGESIYFCIISKIIKRNEYSNNT
;
A
#
# COMPACT_ATOMS: atom_id res chain seq x y z
N GLY A 1 24.55 23.66 13.42
CA GLY A 1 23.70 24.71 14.04
C GLY A 1 23.26 25.80 13.09
N ILE A 2 24.19 26.45 12.38
CA ILE A 2 23.93 27.68 11.55
C ILE A 2 23.06 27.35 10.33
N SER A 3 23.27 26.22 9.66
CA SER A 3 22.49 25.80 8.50
C SER A 3 21.00 25.60 8.82
N TYR A 4 20.67 25.15 10.03
CA TYR A 4 19.28 24.98 10.48
C TYR A 4 18.57 26.32 10.68
N LEU A 5 19.28 27.34 11.20
CA LEU A 5 18.72 28.67 11.41
C LEU A 5 18.43 29.37 10.07
N ILE A 6 19.29 29.20 9.07
CA ILE A 6 19.08 29.73 7.71
C ILE A 6 17.87 29.06 7.07
N PHE A 7 17.69 27.75 7.26
CA PHE A 7 16.56 26.99 6.71
C PHE A 7 15.23 27.42 7.36
N ILE A 8 15.21 27.57 8.68
CA ILE A 8 14.04 28.06 9.43
C ILE A 8 13.66 29.48 9.01
N LYS A 9 14.66 30.39 8.89
CA LYS A 9 14.42 31.76 8.43
C LYS A 9 13.80 31.78 7.03
N ARG A 10 14.29 30.95 6.11
CA ARG A 10 13.77 30.85 4.75
C ARG A 10 12.35 30.30 4.71
N ILE A 11 11.98 29.34 5.57
CA ILE A 11 10.62 28.84 5.73
C ILE A 11 9.71 29.95 6.25
N ILE A 12 10.13 30.71 7.26
CA ILE A 12 9.35 31.81 7.83
C ILE A 12 9.12 32.91 6.80
N ASP A 13 10.12 33.26 6.00
CA ASP A 13 10.01 34.26 4.93
C ASP A 13 9.04 33.80 3.82
N ILE A 14 9.10 32.52 3.43
CA ILE A 14 8.16 31.90 2.48
C ILE A 14 6.73 31.97 3.05
N LEU A 15 6.52 31.58 4.30
CA LEU A 15 5.21 31.61 4.95
C LEU A 15 4.64 33.03 5.11
N ARG A 16 5.51 34.04 5.24
CA ARG A 16 5.11 35.46 5.30
C ARG A 16 4.75 36.04 3.94
N THR A 17 5.43 35.61 2.88
CA THR A 17 5.29 36.16 1.52
C THR A 17 4.14 35.50 0.75
N TYR A 18 3.72 34.29 1.13
CA TYR A 18 2.60 33.63 0.47
C TYR A 18 1.27 34.32 0.84
N PRO A 19 0.47 34.72 -0.16
CA PRO A 19 -0.87 35.23 0.11
C PRO A 19 -1.65 34.12 0.84
N LYS A 20 -2.29 34.48 1.97
CA LYS A 20 -3.13 33.57 2.77
C LYS A 20 -4.39 33.20 1.98
N ASN A 21 -4.25 32.37 0.95
CA ASN A 21 -5.36 31.84 0.16
C ASN A 21 -6.08 30.76 0.97
N TYR A 22 -6.72 31.18 2.09
CA TYR A 22 -7.61 30.33 2.89
C TYR A 22 -8.72 29.69 2.05
N PHE A 23 -9.09 30.33 0.94
CA PHE A 23 -10.11 29.82 0.04
C PHE A 23 -9.69 28.52 -0.67
N LEU A 24 -8.45 28.43 -1.15
CA LEU A 24 -7.93 27.20 -1.78
C LEU A 24 -7.81 26.04 -0.77
N ILE A 25 -7.36 26.31 0.44
CA ILE A 25 -7.27 25.31 1.50
C ILE A 25 -8.69 24.82 1.86
N LYS A 26 -9.64 25.72 2.02
CA LYS A 26 -11.03 25.39 2.37
C LYS A 26 -11.71 24.57 1.27
N SER A 27 -11.45 24.86 -0.01
CA SER A 27 -12.03 24.11 -1.13
C SER A 27 -11.46 22.69 -1.23
N LYS A 28 -10.21 22.46 -0.78
CA LYS A 28 -9.54 21.15 -0.83
C LYS A 28 -9.47 20.42 0.51
N ASN A 29 -10.12 20.93 1.55
CA ASN A 29 -10.07 20.33 2.88
C ASN A 29 -10.50 18.85 2.88
N LYS A 30 -11.53 18.48 2.12
CA LYS A 30 -11.98 17.09 2.01
C LYS A 30 -10.92 16.17 1.40
N PHE A 31 -10.21 16.63 0.37
CA PHE A 31 -9.12 15.89 -0.25
C PHE A 31 -7.94 15.74 0.71
N ILE A 32 -7.53 16.82 1.35
CA ILE A 32 -6.44 16.84 2.32
C ILE A 32 -6.75 15.88 3.48
N LEU A 33 -7.93 16.02 4.09
CA LEU A 33 -8.34 15.20 5.23
C LEU A 33 -8.41 13.71 4.86
N SER A 34 -8.96 13.38 3.68
CA SER A 34 -9.02 11.99 3.24
C SER A 34 -7.64 11.43 2.89
N SER A 35 -6.70 12.24 2.39
CA SER A 35 -5.32 11.80 2.15
C SER A 35 -4.59 11.49 3.45
N TYR A 36 -4.71 12.35 4.47
CA TYR A 36 -4.19 12.03 5.80
C TYR A 36 -4.88 10.81 6.42
N GLY A 37 -6.20 10.65 6.18
CA GLY A 37 -6.94 9.46 6.59
C GLY A 37 -6.41 8.17 5.95
N VAL A 38 -6.02 8.21 4.67
CA VAL A 38 -5.37 7.08 4.00
C VAL A 38 -4.06 6.71 4.68
N ASP A 39 -3.19 7.69 4.96
CA ASP A 39 -1.90 7.44 5.59
C ASP A 39 -2.07 6.90 7.02
N ALA A 40 -2.97 7.50 7.79
CA ALA A 40 -3.33 7.03 9.12
C ALA A 40 -3.88 5.59 9.09
N SER A 41 -4.77 5.26 8.14
CA SER A 41 -5.32 3.92 7.97
C SER A 41 -4.25 2.88 7.67
N LYS A 42 -3.27 3.21 6.82
CA LYS A 42 -2.15 2.32 6.49
C LYS A 42 -1.26 2.06 7.70
N ILE A 43 -0.91 3.12 8.47
CA ILE A 43 -0.15 2.98 9.70
C ILE A 43 -0.93 2.11 10.70
N PHE A 44 -2.23 2.36 10.84
CA PHE A 44 -3.07 1.59 11.76
C PHE A 44 -3.15 0.13 11.37
N ALA A 45 -3.36 -0.18 10.08
CA ALA A 45 -3.39 -1.54 9.56
C ALA A 45 -2.12 -2.32 9.91
N THR A 46 -0.93 -1.72 9.70
CA THR A 46 0.37 -2.37 9.98
C THR A 46 0.65 -2.57 11.47
N GLN A 47 -0.06 -1.87 12.37
CA GLN A 47 0.07 -2.06 13.82
C GLN A 47 -1.01 -2.99 14.39
N LEU A 48 -2.21 -3.02 13.77
CA LEU A 48 -3.30 -3.90 14.20
C LEU A 48 -2.90 -5.37 14.14
N ASP A 49 -2.16 -5.78 13.12
CA ASP A 49 -1.66 -7.16 13.01
C ASP A 49 -0.94 -7.61 14.29
N LYS A 50 -0.09 -6.74 14.85
CA LYS A 50 0.69 -7.03 16.06
C LYS A 50 -0.20 -7.17 17.29
N LEU A 51 -1.26 -6.35 17.37
CA LEU A 51 -2.20 -6.37 18.51
C LEU A 51 -3.00 -7.68 18.56
N PHE A 52 -3.24 -8.31 17.40
CA PHE A 52 -3.99 -9.58 17.34
C PHE A 52 -3.09 -10.80 17.33
N ILE A 53 -1.97 -10.77 16.58
CA ILE A 53 -1.08 -11.93 16.45
C ILE A 53 -0.42 -12.26 17.79
N MET A 54 0.10 -11.25 18.49
CA MET A 54 0.84 -11.47 19.74
C MET A 54 0.02 -12.20 20.82
N PRO A 55 -1.19 -11.75 21.20
CA PRO A 55 -1.97 -12.42 22.24
C PRO A 55 -2.60 -13.75 21.80
N LEU A 56 -2.85 -13.96 20.51
CA LEU A 56 -3.52 -15.15 19.99
C LEU A 56 -2.53 -16.26 19.61
N LEU A 57 -1.37 -15.91 19.08
CA LEU A 57 -0.47 -16.85 18.41
C LEU A 57 0.97 -16.80 18.94
N GLY A 58 1.26 -15.85 19.83
CA GLY A 58 2.55 -15.73 20.50
C GLY A 58 3.59 -14.88 19.76
N MET A 59 4.67 -14.56 20.50
CA MET A 59 5.75 -13.67 20.04
C MET A 59 6.59 -14.27 18.90
N GLU A 60 6.80 -15.56 18.91
CA GLU A 60 7.60 -16.25 17.89
C GLU A 60 6.96 -16.15 16.51
N LEU A 61 5.66 -16.46 16.44
CA LEU A 61 4.93 -16.35 15.19
C LEU A 61 4.79 -14.90 14.72
N LEU A 62 4.65 -13.94 15.66
CA LEU A 62 4.68 -12.52 15.33
C LEU A 62 6.02 -12.12 14.70
N GLY A 63 7.15 -12.59 15.25
CA GLY A 63 8.49 -12.33 14.72
C GLY A 63 8.64 -12.86 13.29
N ASN A 64 8.21 -14.10 13.06
CA ASN A 64 8.20 -14.75 11.76
C ASN A 64 7.34 -13.99 10.73
N TYR A 65 6.12 -13.62 11.13
CA TYR A 65 5.21 -12.82 10.30
C TYR A 65 5.81 -11.45 9.94
N TYR A 66 6.44 -10.78 10.92
CA TYR A 66 7.04 -9.47 10.71
C TYR A 66 8.21 -9.51 9.71
N LEU A 67 9.02 -10.57 9.72
CA LEU A 67 10.05 -10.77 8.70
C LEU A 67 9.43 -10.87 7.29
N GLY A 68 8.34 -11.62 7.15
CA GLY A 68 7.63 -11.71 5.87
C GLY A 68 7.09 -10.35 5.40
N VAL A 69 6.52 -9.56 6.33
CA VAL A 69 6.06 -8.19 6.03
C VAL A 69 7.22 -7.30 5.58
N GLN A 70 8.41 -7.40 6.20
CA GLN A 70 9.59 -6.62 5.80
C GLN A 70 10.07 -6.99 4.39
N ILE A 71 10.09 -8.28 4.04
CA ILE A 71 10.47 -8.75 2.69
C ILE A 71 9.46 -8.24 1.66
N LEU A 72 8.16 -8.31 1.97
CA LEU A 72 7.11 -7.75 1.13
C LEU A 72 7.28 -6.24 0.95
N ALA A 73 7.60 -5.51 2.02
CA ALA A 73 7.82 -4.07 1.99
C ALA A 73 9.00 -3.69 1.08
N ILE A 74 10.10 -4.45 1.11
CA ILE A 74 11.22 -4.30 0.18
C ILE A 74 10.75 -4.50 -1.27
N GLY A 75 9.94 -5.53 -1.51
CA GLY A 75 9.36 -5.78 -2.83
C GLY A 75 8.47 -4.63 -3.32
N ILE A 76 7.66 -4.03 -2.44
CA ILE A 76 6.78 -2.90 -2.75
C ILE A 76 7.55 -1.60 -2.99
N ALA A 77 8.76 -1.45 -2.47
CA ALA A 77 9.54 -0.21 -2.60
C ALA A 77 9.76 0.21 -4.06
N LEU A 78 10.06 -0.74 -4.96
CA LEU A 78 10.24 -0.46 -6.39
C LEU A 78 8.94 -0.01 -7.07
N PRO A 79 7.81 -0.76 -7.00
CA PRO A 79 6.52 -0.27 -7.48
C PRO A 79 6.10 1.06 -6.86
N GLY A 80 6.44 1.30 -5.60
CA GLY A 80 6.18 2.54 -4.88
C GLY A 80 6.91 3.75 -5.47
N THR A 81 8.13 3.57 -5.95
CA THR A 81 8.88 4.63 -6.66
C THR A 81 8.18 5.01 -7.97
N VAL A 82 7.71 4.01 -8.72
CA VAL A 82 6.92 4.24 -9.95
C VAL A 82 5.62 4.97 -9.63
N PHE A 83 4.93 4.61 -8.54
CA PHE A 83 3.73 5.31 -8.08
C PHE A 83 3.98 6.81 -7.86
N GLN A 84 5.08 7.19 -7.18
CA GLN A 84 5.43 8.60 -6.94
C GLN A 84 5.66 9.37 -8.24
N TYR A 85 6.20 8.72 -9.26
CA TYR A 85 6.37 9.30 -10.59
C TYR A 85 5.04 9.42 -11.36
N LEU A 86 4.12 8.47 -11.17
CA LEU A 86 2.84 8.43 -11.89
C LEU A 86 1.88 9.53 -11.45
N VAL A 87 1.80 9.84 -10.15
CA VAL A 87 0.83 10.81 -9.62
C VAL A 87 0.92 12.19 -10.31
N PRO A 88 2.07 12.86 -10.40
CA PRO A 88 2.15 14.17 -11.09
C PRO A 88 1.88 14.06 -12.59
N LYS A 89 2.29 12.96 -13.25
CA LYS A 89 2.05 12.76 -14.67
C LYS A 89 0.57 12.56 -15.00
N GLU A 90 -0.14 11.80 -14.21
CA GLU A 90 -1.59 11.63 -14.38
C GLU A 90 -2.36 12.93 -14.05
N SER A 91 -1.86 13.73 -13.10
CA SER A 91 -2.43 15.05 -12.80
C SER A 91 -2.26 16.03 -13.95
N SER A 92 -1.22 15.91 -14.77
CA SER A 92 -1.02 16.70 -15.99
C SER A 92 -1.75 16.13 -17.23
N GLY A 93 -2.52 15.04 -17.08
CA GLY A 93 -3.27 14.43 -18.17
C GLY A 93 -2.47 13.51 -19.10
N GLU A 94 -1.21 13.20 -18.75
CA GLU A 94 -0.40 12.28 -19.56
C GLU A 94 -0.92 10.83 -19.51
N GLN A 95 -0.83 10.13 -20.63
CA GLN A 95 -1.20 8.72 -20.71
C GLN A 95 -0.09 7.81 -20.19
N VAL A 96 -0.24 7.28 -18.99
CA VAL A 96 0.74 6.43 -18.31
C VAL A 96 0.36 4.94 -18.26
N LYS A 97 -0.67 4.53 -19.04
CA LYS A 97 -1.21 3.15 -19.04
C LYS A 97 -0.12 2.10 -19.29
N LYS A 98 0.77 2.35 -20.25
CA LYS A 98 1.87 1.43 -20.59
C LYS A 98 2.81 1.20 -19.39
N LEU A 99 3.17 2.28 -18.69
CA LEU A 99 4.05 2.21 -17.53
C LEU A 99 3.41 1.44 -16.36
N LYS A 100 2.10 1.61 -16.15
CA LYS A 100 1.35 0.84 -15.14
C LYS A 100 1.39 -0.66 -15.44
N ILE A 101 1.16 -1.06 -16.69
CA ILE A 101 1.20 -2.46 -17.10
C ILE A 101 2.61 -3.03 -16.91
N ILE A 102 3.65 -2.31 -17.34
CA ILE A 102 5.04 -2.72 -17.16
C ILE A 102 5.37 -2.92 -15.67
N ASN A 103 4.90 -2.02 -14.80
CA ASN A 103 5.16 -2.12 -13.37
C ASN A 103 4.48 -3.36 -12.74
N VAL A 104 3.26 -3.70 -13.15
CA VAL A 104 2.57 -4.90 -12.69
C VAL A 104 3.27 -6.17 -13.22
N LEU A 105 3.70 -6.20 -14.49
CA LEU A 105 4.47 -7.30 -15.04
C LEU A 105 5.81 -7.49 -14.33
N PHE A 106 6.50 -6.39 -14.04
CA PHE A 106 7.74 -6.41 -13.27
C PHE A 106 7.53 -6.97 -11.86
N SER A 107 6.47 -6.55 -11.18
CA SER A 107 6.11 -7.09 -9.85
C SER A 107 5.77 -8.59 -9.93
N SER A 108 5.09 -9.02 -10.99
CA SER A 108 4.81 -10.45 -11.21
C SER A 108 6.09 -11.26 -11.43
N LEU A 109 7.07 -10.70 -12.15
CA LEU A 109 8.40 -11.31 -12.30
C LEU A 109 9.13 -11.40 -10.95
N LEU A 110 9.09 -10.34 -10.14
CA LEU A 110 9.68 -10.34 -8.80
C LEU A 110 9.04 -11.40 -7.89
N VAL A 111 7.72 -11.58 -7.97
CA VAL A 111 7.01 -12.65 -7.24
C VAL A 111 7.51 -14.02 -7.70
N GLY A 112 7.58 -14.27 -9.00
CA GLY A 112 8.08 -15.54 -9.54
C GLY A 112 9.51 -15.84 -9.07
N LEU A 113 10.41 -14.86 -9.15
CA LEU A 113 11.77 -14.98 -8.63
C LEU A 113 11.79 -15.18 -7.12
N GLY A 114 10.97 -14.44 -6.36
CA GLY A 114 10.89 -14.56 -4.91
C GLY A 114 10.44 -15.96 -4.47
N VAL A 115 9.38 -16.49 -5.07
CA VAL A 115 8.88 -17.84 -4.77
C VAL A 115 9.96 -18.91 -5.02
N LEU A 116 10.79 -18.75 -6.05
CA LEU A 116 11.87 -19.68 -6.39
C LEU A 116 13.11 -19.49 -5.50
N LEU A 117 13.49 -18.26 -5.20
CA LEU A 117 14.76 -17.95 -4.52
C LEU A 117 14.64 -17.96 -2.99
N ILE A 118 13.48 -17.61 -2.42
CA ILE A 118 13.28 -17.57 -0.96
C ILE A 118 13.64 -18.90 -0.30
N PRO A 119 13.18 -20.09 -0.77
CA PRO A 119 13.51 -21.36 -0.13
C PRO A 119 14.99 -21.72 -0.21
N ILE A 120 15.75 -21.14 -1.12
CA ILE A 120 17.19 -21.38 -1.30
C ILE A 120 18.01 -20.39 -0.46
N ILE A 121 17.70 -19.10 -0.58
CA ILE A 121 18.52 -18.04 0.04
C ILE A 121 18.18 -17.86 1.51
N PHE A 122 16.88 -17.96 1.86
CA PHE A 122 16.41 -17.63 3.20
C PHE A 122 16.98 -18.53 4.30
N PRO A 123 17.07 -19.88 4.14
CA PRO A 123 17.70 -20.74 5.14
C PRO A 123 19.20 -20.45 5.36
N ILE A 124 19.89 -19.95 4.34
CA ILE A 124 21.31 -19.59 4.43
C ILE A 124 21.47 -18.25 5.18
N ALA A 125 20.64 -17.26 4.84
CA ALA A 125 20.72 -15.92 5.42
C ALA A 125 20.10 -15.84 6.84
N PHE A 126 19.05 -16.63 7.10
CA PHE A 126 18.26 -16.60 8.33
C PHE A 126 17.99 -18.03 8.84
N PRO A 127 19.01 -18.78 9.30
CA PRO A 127 18.87 -20.18 9.69
C PRO A 127 17.89 -20.42 10.85
N ASN A 128 17.70 -19.42 11.72
CA ASN A 128 16.76 -19.49 12.85
C ASN A 128 15.29 -19.32 12.44
N TYR A 129 14.99 -19.02 11.16
CA TYR A 129 13.64 -18.70 10.66
C TYR A 129 13.22 -19.60 9.50
N ILE A 130 13.74 -20.82 9.43
CA ILE A 130 13.46 -21.78 8.34
C ILE A 130 11.97 -22.08 8.25
N GLU A 131 11.27 -22.18 9.38
CA GLU A 131 9.83 -22.42 9.43
C GLU A 131 8.99 -21.31 8.76
N SER A 132 9.55 -20.11 8.64
CA SER A 132 8.88 -18.97 8.01
C SER A 132 8.93 -19.01 6.48
N VAL A 133 9.74 -19.85 5.86
CA VAL A 133 9.95 -19.87 4.41
C VAL A 133 8.64 -19.98 3.63
N THR A 134 7.81 -20.97 3.97
CA THR A 134 6.52 -21.17 3.28
C THR A 134 5.57 -20.01 3.47
N MET A 135 5.51 -19.45 4.68
CA MET A 135 4.72 -18.25 4.98
C MET A 135 5.18 -17.08 4.12
N ILE A 136 6.49 -16.82 4.03
CA ILE A 136 7.06 -15.70 3.26
C ILE A 136 6.82 -15.90 1.76
N GLN A 137 6.93 -17.13 1.25
CA GLN A 137 6.57 -17.43 -0.15
C GLN A 137 5.13 -17.10 -0.49
N ILE A 138 4.19 -17.36 0.42
CA ILE A 138 2.79 -16.98 0.22
C ILE A 138 2.63 -15.46 0.32
N MET A 139 3.25 -14.83 1.32
CA MET A 139 3.15 -13.37 1.51
C MET A 139 3.66 -12.58 0.32
N ILE A 140 4.73 -13.03 -0.36
CA ILE A 140 5.28 -12.29 -1.50
C ILE A 140 4.30 -12.23 -2.68
N ILE A 141 3.34 -13.15 -2.77
CA ILE A 141 2.26 -13.12 -3.79
C ILE A 141 1.43 -11.84 -3.64
N ALA A 142 1.29 -11.31 -2.42
CA ALA A 142 0.59 -10.05 -2.17
C ALA A 142 1.22 -8.85 -2.89
N LEU A 143 2.47 -8.94 -3.36
CA LEU A 143 3.12 -7.88 -4.13
C LEU A 143 2.36 -7.55 -5.42
N ILE A 144 1.72 -8.54 -6.08
CA ILE A 144 0.94 -8.29 -7.30
C ILE A 144 -0.28 -7.41 -7.00
N PRO A 145 -1.23 -7.81 -6.12
CA PRO A 145 -2.36 -6.95 -5.81
C PRO A 145 -1.94 -5.63 -5.14
N ALA A 146 -0.89 -5.60 -4.32
CA ALA A 146 -0.36 -4.36 -3.76
C ALA A 146 0.10 -3.38 -4.85
N THR A 147 0.80 -3.87 -5.88
CA THR A 147 1.20 -3.05 -7.03
C THR A 147 -0.01 -2.55 -7.82
N ILE A 148 -1.01 -3.39 -8.04
CA ILE A 148 -2.27 -3.00 -8.70
C ILE A 148 -2.95 -1.88 -7.90
N ASN A 149 -3.00 -1.99 -6.57
CA ASN A 149 -3.57 -0.97 -5.69
C ASN A 149 -2.83 0.37 -5.81
N LEU A 150 -1.49 0.37 -5.88
CA LEU A 150 -0.69 1.56 -6.14
C LEU A 150 -1.02 2.19 -7.51
N MET A 151 -1.21 1.38 -8.55
CA MET A 151 -1.52 1.87 -9.91
C MET A 151 -2.92 2.51 -10.00
N PHE A 152 -3.90 2.00 -9.25
CA PHE A 152 -5.21 2.66 -9.14
C PHE A 152 -5.16 3.91 -8.27
N SER A 153 -4.46 3.83 -7.13
CA SER A 153 -4.30 4.95 -6.21
C SER A 153 -3.66 6.17 -6.88
N SER A 154 -2.67 5.98 -7.78
CA SER A 154 -2.06 7.09 -8.52
C SER A 154 -3.11 7.89 -9.30
N ARG A 155 -4.04 7.20 -9.99
CA ARG A 155 -5.14 7.84 -10.71
C ARG A 155 -6.12 8.54 -9.77
N PHE A 156 -6.49 7.89 -8.66
CA PHE A 156 -7.43 8.49 -7.71
C PHE A 156 -6.86 9.74 -7.04
N TYR A 157 -5.56 9.76 -6.73
CA TYR A 157 -4.90 10.98 -6.27
C TYR A 157 -4.86 12.06 -7.35
N ALA A 158 -4.54 11.70 -8.60
CA ALA A 158 -4.50 12.64 -9.72
C ALA A 158 -5.83 13.35 -10.00
N ILE A 159 -6.96 12.65 -9.79
CA ILE A 159 -8.32 13.21 -9.92
C ILE A 159 -8.92 13.70 -8.60
N GLU A 160 -8.10 13.88 -7.57
CA GLU A 160 -8.47 14.37 -6.22
C GLU A 160 -9.56 13.54 -5.51
N LYS A 161 -9.66 12.25 -5.81
CA LYS A 161 -10.61 11.31 -5.20
C LYS A 161 -9.95 10.40 -4.16
N SER A 162 -9.14 10.96 -3.25
CA SER A 162 -8.45 10.22 -2.18
C SER A 162 -9.40 9.49 -1.22
N ASN A 163 -10.67 9.92 -1.13
CA ASN A 163 -11.70 9.22 -0.37
C ASN A 163 -11.94 7.78 -0.88
N LEU A 164 -11.77 7.50 -2.18
CA LEU A 164 -11.89 6.14 -2.72
C LEU A 164 -10.76 5.26 -2.22
N ILE A 165 -9.56 5.81 -2.09
CA ILE A 165 -8.39 5.11 -1.54
C ILE A 165 -8.62 4.80 -0.07
N PHE A 166 -9.15 5.78 0.69
CA PHE A 166 -9.49 5.60 2.10
C PHE A 166 -10.50 4.47 2.32
N ILE A 167 -11.56 4.41 1.50
CA ILE A 167 -12.55 3.32 1.54
C ILE A 167 -11.89 1.98 1.19
N GLY A 168 -11.04 1.93 0.14
CA GLY A 168 -10.31 0.73 -0.24
C GLY A 168 -9.42 0.20 0.87
N SER A 169 -8.65 1.07 1.54
CA SER A 169 -7.85 0.70 2.71
C SER A 169 -8.71 0.20 3.87
N GLY A 170 -9.89 0.80 4.09
CA GLY A 170 -10.88 0.34 5.07
C GLY A 170 -11.38 -1.08 4.75
N ILE A 171 -11.68 -1.37 3.49
CA ILE A 171 -12.09 -2.72 3.03
C ILE A 171 -10.95 -3.72 3.28
N SER A 172 -9.71 -3.35 2.97
CA SER A 172 -8.54 -4.19 3.22
C SER A 172 -8.45 -4.58 4.71
N ILE A 173 -8.58 -3.62 5.61
CA ILE A 173 -8.55 -3.84 7.07
C ILE A 173 -9.71 -4.73 7.52
N LEU A 174 -10.93 -4.48 7.02
CA LEU A 174 -12.12 -5.26 7.35
C LEU A 174 -12.03 -6.72 6.88
N ILE A 175 -11.30 -6.99 5.81
CA ILE A 175 -11.01 -8.35 5.34
C ILE A 175 -9.86 -8.95 6.16
N GLN A 176 -8.79 -8.20 6.38
CA GLN A 176 -7.56 -8.67 7.01
C GLN A 176 -7.79 -9.14 8.45
N ILE A 177 -8.44 -8.34 9.29
CA ILE A 177 -8.56 -8.64 10.72
C ILE A 177 -9.34 -9.95 10.98
N PRO A 178 -10.56 -10.16 10.45
CA PRO A 178 -11.28 -11.41 10.65
C PRO A 178 -10.54 -12.62 10.09
N LEU A 179 -9.96 -12.49 8.88
CA LEU A 179 -9.22 -13.58 8.26
C LEU A 179 -7.93 -13.90 9.02
N LEU A 180 -7.24 -12.89 9.54
CA LEU A 180 -6.04 -13.08 10.37
C LEU A 180 -6.38 -13.88 11.63
N ILE A 181 -7.51 -13.58 12.29
CA ILE A 181 -7.96 -14.32 13.49
C ILE A 181 -8.35 -15.74 13.11
N ILE A 182 -9.23 -15.92 12.11
CA ILE A 182 -9.78 -17.23 11.73
C ILE A 182 -8.69 -18.13 11.14
N LEU A 183 -8.01 -17.66 10.11
CA LEU A 183 -7.00 -18.47 9.42
C LEU A 183 -5.71 -18.59 10.24
N GLY A 184 -5.36 -17.57 11.03
CA GLY A 184 -4.19 -17.60 11.92
C GLY A 184 -4.34 -18.65 13.01
N THR A 185 -5.53 -18.81 13.60
CA THR A 185 -5.78 -19.85 14.60
C THR A 185 -5.87 -21.25 14.00
N MET A 186 -6.32 -21.38 12.73
CA MET A 186 -6.43 -22.68 12.05
C MET A 186 -5.10 -23.16 11.44
N TRP A 187 -4.37 -22.24 10.78
CA TRP A 187 -3.18 -22.59 9.96
C TRP A 187 -1.94 -21.79 10.36
N GLN A 188 -1.95 -21.15 11.52
CA GLN A 188 -0.83 -20.39 12.06
C GLN A 188 -0.22 -19.42 11.00
N GLY A 189 1.09 -19.49 10.76
CA GLY A 189 1.78 -18.59 9.84
C GLY A 189 1.27 -18.61 8.40
N ILE A 190 0.89 -19.78 7.89
CA ILE A 190 0.30 -19.91 6.55
C ILE A 190 -1.03 -19.17 6.49
N GLY A 191 -1.85 -19.30 7.54
CA GLY A 191 -3.14 -18.60 7.64
C GLY A 191 -2.97 -17.08 7.65
N LEU A 192 -1.96 -16.56 8.37
CA LEU A 192 -1.64 -15.13 8.39
C LEU A 192 -1.23 -14.61 7.00
N ALA A 193 -0.41 -15.39 6.28
CA ALA A 193 0.02 -15.05 4.94
C ALA A 193 -1.14 -14.99 3.94
N ILE A 194 -2.04 -15.98 3.99
CA ILE A 194 -3.25 -16.02 3.15
C ILE A 194 -4.17 -14.84 3.47
N ALA A 195 -4.38 -14.52 4.75
CA ALA A 195 -5.18 -13.37 5.17
C ALA A 195 -4.67 -12.06 4.56
N LEU A 196 -3.34 -11.86 4.56
CA LEU A 196 -2.70 -10.69 3.96
C LEU A 196 -2.94 -10.62 2.44
N VAL A 197 -2.72 -11.73 1.72
CA VAL A 197 -2.95 -11.78 0.25
C VAL A 197 -4.40 -11.49 -0.09
N LEU A 198 -5.35 -12.04 0.66
CA LEU A 198 -6.77 -11.81 0.44
C LEU A 198 -7.18 -10.37 0.73
N ALA A 199 -6.61 -9.74 1.76
CA ALA A 199 -6.86 -8.34 2.08
C ALA A 199 -6.44 -7.40 0.94
N TYR A 200 -5.20 -7.52 0.44
CA TYR A 200 -4.74 -6.75 -0.71
C TYR A 200 -5.53 -7.05 -1.99
N SER A 201 -5.93 -8.30 -2.19
CA SER A 201 -6.75 -8.70 -3.34
C SER A 201 -8.16 -8.11 -3.27
N GLY A 202 -8.77 -8.07 -2.10
CA GLY A 202 -10.07 -7.43 -1.87
C GLY A 202 -10.06 -5.93 -2.19
N GLU A 203 -9.02 -5.23 -1.76
CA GLU A 203 -8.79 -3.82 -2.12
C GLU A 203 -8.65 -3.65 -3.64
N SER A 204 -7.89 -4.54 -4.30
CA SER A 204 -7.71 -4.51 -5.76
C SER A 204 -9.03 -4.69 -6.50
N ILE A 205 -9.86 -5.61 -6.07
CA ILE A 205 -11.19 -5.86 -6.65
C ILE A 205 -12.06 -4.62 -6.52
N TYR A 206 -12.10 -4.00 -5.35
CA TYR A 206 -12.82 -2.74 -5.12
C TYR A 206 -12.35 -1.65 -6.07
N PHE A 207 -11.03 -1.43 -6.21
CA PHE A 207 -10.49 -0.42 -7.11
C PHE A 207 -10.80 -0.70 -8.58
N CYS A 208 -10.77 -1.96 -9.00
CA CYS A 208 -11.19 -2.36 -10.35
C CYS A 208 -12.66 -2.00 -10.64
N ILE A 209 -13.56 -2.30 -9.70
CA ILE A 209 -15.00 -2.00 -9.83
C ILE A 209 -15.23 -0.50 -9.92
N ILE A 210 -14.70 0.26 -8.96
CA ILE A 210 -14.87 1.71 -8.91
C ILE A 210 -14.27 2.40 -10.13
N SER A 211 -13.11 1.96 -10.61
CA SER A 211 -12.49 2.52 -11.82
C SER A 211 -13.36 2.33 -13.07
N LYS A 212 -14.08 1.19 -13.19
CA LYS A 212 -15.03 0.95 -14.29
C LYS A 212 -16.25 1.87 -14.20
N ILE A 213 -16.79 2.07 -12.99
CA ILE A 213 -17.95 2.96 -12.75
C ILE A 213 -17.60 4.40 -13.11
N ILE A 214 -16.44 4.89 -12.66
CA ILE A 214 -16.00 6.25 -12.97
C ILE A 214 -15.88 6.46 -14.48
N LYS A 215 -15.24 5.53 -15.20
CA LYS A 215 -15.13 5.61 -16.65
C LYS A 215 -16.48 5.66 -17.34
N ARG A 216 -17.43 4.82 -16.91
CA ARG A 216 -18.79 4.78 -17.50
C ARG A 216 -19.50 6.13 -17.33
N ASN A 217 -19.39 6.75 -16.17
CA ASN A 217 -20.01 8.06 -15.90
C ASN A 217 -19.34 9.19 -16.71
N GLU A 218 -18.02 9.14 -16.92
CA GLU A 218 -17.30 10.09 -17.77
C GLU A 218 -17.80 10.03 -19.25
N TYR A 219 -18.07 8.83 -19.77
CA TYR A 219 -18.64 8.65 -21.11
C TYR A 219 -20.08 9.16 -21.22
N SER A 220 -20.91 8.89 -20.20
CA SER A 220 -22.33 9.33 -20.20
C SER A 220 -22.53 10.84 -20.10
N ASN A 221 -21.55 11.55 -19.52
CA ASN A 221 -21.64 13.03 -19.39
C ASN A 221 -21.07 13.78 -20.63
N ASN A 222 -20.40 13.08 -21.54
CA ASN A 222 -19.79 13.64 -22.75
C ASN A 222 -20.60 13.30 -24.02
N THR A 223 -21.70 12.55 -23.91
CA THR A 223 -22.73 12.31 -24.93
C THR A 223 -24.00 13.10 -24.63
#